data_fd71fd0e263ae407ecfccfbbd5f5875e
#
_entry.id   fd71fd0e263ae407ecfccfbbd5f5875e
#
_cell.length_a   1.000
_cell.length_b   1.000
_cell.length_c   1.000
_cell.angle_alpha   90.00
_cell.angle_beta   90.00
_cell.angle_gamma   90.00
#
_symmetry.space_group_name_H-M   'P 1'
#
loop_
_entity.id
_entity.type
_entity.pdbx_description
1 polymer ?
#
loop_
_entity_poly.entity_id
_entity_poly.type
_entity_poly.pdbx_seq_one_letter_code
_entity_poly.pdbx_strand_id
1 'polypeptide(L)'
;MRRGLMGLAICAATPGAAWAQSMDHGDMPGMAMLPPPAPPDEPSMSGMAMMGDVASSPGSGTARLPANDRMKGAHVVAGDWMLMFHGYVWGNWTDQGGPRGAREAFVQSMAMVEASRPIASGVDLNLRSMLSADPLMGQRGYPNLFATGETAHGLALVDRQHPHDLFMELSGRIDVASGRDDRLFVYAGLPGEPAMGPSAFMHRGSARFDPEAPITHHWFDSTHITWGVVTAGYAARHWQVEASAFKGREPDENRTDIETPRLDSWSVRTTWNPTPAWSAELSYGQLRSPEVLHPDQNEHRLIASMSYSAHGLDLTAAYARKDIRRGRTLPAWLLEGTFAITKRHAVFGRFENVLNEELFERDEELGLNPPLAGEPFRVSKFTAGYAYTLPLGKSFAVALGGAASTYAKSDRLDATYGRHPHSLTLFAKLMLGQ
;
A
#
# COMPACT_ATOMS: atom_id res chain seq x y z
N MET A 1 31.96 28.59 10.07
CA MET A 1 31.77 27.20 10.55
C MET A 1 31.57 26.30 9.34
N ARG A 2 32.50 25.38 9.12
CA ARG A 2 32.59 24.57 7.90
C ARG A 2 31.60 23.41 7.96
N ARG A 3 30.73 23.26 6.97
CA ARG A 3 29.89 22.10 6.78
C ARG A 3 30.64 21.08 5.93
N GLY A 4 30.91 19.89 6.50
CA GLY A 4 31.50 18.75 5.79
C GLY A 4 30.41 18.03 4.99
N LEU A 5 30.60 17.90 3.68
CA LEU A 5 29.87 16.96 2.83
C LEU A 5 30.44 15.56 3.08
N MET A 6 29.58 14.65 3.46
CA MET A 6 29.89 13.22 3.53
C MET A 6 29.43 12.58 2.21
N GLY A 7 30.39 12.29 1.34
CA GLY A 7 30.15 11.64 0.07
C GLY A 7 29.93 10.13 0.26
N LEU A 8 28.81 9.62 -0.23
CA LEU A 8 28.53 8.18 -0.30
C LEU A 8 29.16 7.63 -1.57
N ALA A 9 30.23 6.85 -1.45
CA ALA A 9 30.87 6.17 -2.56
C ALA A 9 30.12 4.86 -2.86
N ILE A 10 29.49 4.78 -4.04
CA ILE A 10 28.93 3.55 -4.59
C ILE A 10 30.04 2.83 -5.36
N CYS A 11 30.52 1.69 -4.84
CA CYS A 11 31.41 0.81 -5.59
C CYS A 11 30.61 0.04 -6.64
N ALA A 12 30.80 0.39 -7.90
CA ALA A 12 30.34 -0.40 -9.03
C ALA A 12 31.38 -1.47 -9.36
N ALA A 13 31.05 -2.74 -9.14
CA ALA A 13 31.86 -3.86 -9.62
C ALA A 13 31.44 -4.20 -11.06
N THR A 14 32.36 -4.05 -12.00
CA THR A 14 32.21 -4.48 -13.39
C THR A 14 32.56 -5.95 -13.55
N PRO A 15 31.72 -6.80 -14.15
CA PRO A 15 32.15 -8.13 -14.57
C PRO A 15 32.88 -8.05 -15.92
N GLY A 16 34.12 -8.61 -15.95
CA GLY A 16 34.92 -8.69 -17.13
C GLY A 16 34.30 -9.58 -18.21
N ALA A 17 34.34 -9.12 -19.45
CA ALA A 17 33.96 -9.89 -20.62
C ALA A 17 35.04 -10.92 -20.96
N ALA A 18 34.70 -12.21 -20.92
CA ALA A 18 35.51 -13.26 -21.49
C ALA A 18 35.15 -13.43 -22.96
N TRP A 19 36.12 -13.25 -23.85
CA TRP A 19 36.03 -13.51 -25.29
C TRP A 19 36.11 -15.02 -25.54
N ALA A 20 35.05 -15.59 -26.09
CA ALA A 20 35.11 -16.96 -26.62
C ALA A 20 35.51 -16.91 -28.10
N GLN A 21 36.66 -17.45 -28.41
CA GLN A 21 37.10 -17.72 -29.79
C GLN A 21 36.34 -18.92 -30.36
N SER A 22 35.71 -18.77 -31.48
CA SER A 22 35.15 -19.87 -32.27
C SER A 22 36.29 -20.64 -32.95
N MET A 23 36.46 -21.91 -32.62
CA MET A 23 37.24 -22.86 -33.45
C MET A 23 36.27 -23.61 -34.38
N ASP A 24 36.53 -23.46 -35.65
CA ASP A 24 35.94 -24.20 -36.77
C ASP A 24 36.50 -25.62 -36.77
N HIS A 25 35.67 -26.65 -36.64
CA HIS A 25 36.06 -28.04 -36.83
C HIS A 25 35.30 -28.64 -38.00
N GLY A 26 36.08 -28.92 -39.02
CA GLY A 26 35.65 -29.57 -40.26
C GLY A 26 35.10 -30.99 -40.04
N ASP A 27 34.33 -31.38 -41.03
CA ASP A 27 33.61 -32.62 -41.22
C ASP A 27 34.39 -33.90 -40.89
N MET A 28 33.80 -34.72 -40.01
CA MET A 28 34.08 -36.17 -39.93
C MET A 28 32.79 -36.95 -40.09
N PRO A 29 32.70 -37.89 -41.03
CA PRO A 29 31.49 -38.71 -41.21
C PRO A 29 31.50 -39.93 -40.25
N GLY A 30 30.39 -40.13 -39.57
CA GLY A 30 29.95 -41.40 -39.04
C GLY A 30 30.18 -41.71 -37.56
N MET A 31 29.59 -40.94 -36.65
CA MET A 31 29.23 -41.41 -35.31
C MET A 31 27.81 -41.01 -35.00
N ALA A 32 26.93 -41.99 -34.82
CA ALA A 32 25.60 -41.77 -34.27
C ALA A 32 25.76 -41.17 -32.86
N MET A 33 25.47 -39.88 -32.72
CA MET A 33 25.41 -39.23 -31.41
C MET A 33 24.22 -39.79 -30.65
N LEU A 34 24.47 -40.35 -29.49
CA LEU A 34 23.47 -40.57 -28.46
C LEU A 34 22.84 -39.21 -28.13
N PRO A 35 21.51 -39.12 -27.94
CA PRO A 35 20.91 -37.87 -27.51
C PRO A 35 21.56 -37.43 -26.19
N PRO A 36 21.78 -36.11 -26.00
CA PRO A 36 22.29 -35.61 -24.75
C PRO A 36 21.41 -36.12 -23.59
N PRO A 37 22.01 -36.43 -22.43
CA PRO A 37 21.23 -36.78 -21.26
C PRO A 37 20.24 -35.65 -21.02
N ALA A 38 18.97 -36.01 -20.71
CA ALA A 38 17.95 -35.05 -20.30
C ALA A 38 18.55 -34.17 -19.19
N PRO A 39 18.30 -32.85 -19.23
CA PRO A 39 18.71 -32.00 -18.13
C PRO A 39 18.16 -32.60 -16.84
N PRO A 40 18.92 -32.57 -15.71
CA PRO A 40 18.40 -33.07 -14.45
C PRO A 40 17.05 -32.40 -14.21
N ASP A 41 16.04 -33.22 -13.88
CA ASP A 41 14.72 -32.75 -13.54
C ASP A 41 14.89 -31.56 -12.60
N GLU A 42 14.46 -30.38 -13.03
CA GLU A 42 14.29 -29.26 -12.10
C GLU A 42 13.43 -29.79 -10.97
N PRO A 43 13.81 -29.59 -9.69
CA PRO A 43 13.04 -30.10 -8.58
C PRO A 43 11.59 -29.65 -8.80
N SER A 44 10.73 -30.61 -9.05
CA SER A 44 9.32 -30.32 -9.32
C SER A 44 8.80 -29.58 -8.09
N MET A 45 8.43 -28.32 -8.26
CA MET A 45 7.81 -27.49 -7.23
C MET A 45 6.42 -27.99 -6.79
N SER A 46 6.09 -29.24 -7.14
CA SER A 46 4.80 -29.89 -6.81
C SER A 46 4.65 -30.27 -5.32
N GLY A 47 5.67 -30.05 -4.50
CA GLY A 47 5.60 -30.26 -3.04
C GLY A 47 5.34 -29.00 -2.24
N MET A 48 5.59 -27.83 -2.79
CA MET A 48 5.05 -26.58 -2.27
C MET A 48 3.71 -26.38 -2.94
N ALA A 49 2.64 -26.78 -2.28
CA ALA A 49 1.33 -26.24 -2.54
C ALA A 49 1.41 -24.74 -2.17
N MET A 50 2.12 -23.98 -3.00
CA MET A 50 1.76 -22.60 -3.20
C MET A 50 0.24 -22.62 -3.26
N MET A 51 -0.45 -21.72 -2.59
CA MET A 51 -1.90 -21.50 -2.61
C MET A 51 -2.46 -21.56 -4.05
N GLY A 52 -2.21 -22.67 -4.72
CA GLY A 52 -2.31 -22.86 -6.17
C GLY A 52 -3.67 -23.22 -6.58
N ASP A 53 -4.69 -22.71 -6.15
CA ASP A 53 -6.06 -22.69 -6.66
C ASP A 53 -6.95 -21.74 -5.83
N VAL A 54 -6.34 -20.84 -5.04
CA VAL A 54 -7.09 -19.84 -4.30
C VAL A 54 -7.54 -18.78 -5.29
N ALA A 55 -8.81 -18.41 -5.24
CA ALA A 55 -9.36 -17.38 -6.11
C ALA A 55 -8.88 -15.94 -5.76
N SER A 56 -7.83 -15.80 -4.93
CA SER A 56 -7.31 -14.54 -4.41
C SER A 56 -5.79 -14.52 -4.35
N SER A 57 -5.21 -13.32 -4.31
CA SER A 57 -3.82 -13.06 -3.98
C SER A 57 -3.70 -12.30 -2.64
N PRO A 58 -2.56 -12.40 -1.93
CA PRO A 58 -2.33 -11.65 -0.70
C PRO A 58 -2.30 -10.14 -0.97
N GLY A 59 -2.94 -9.36 -0.08
CA GLY A 59 -2.80 -7.91 0.03
C GLY A 59 -1.95 -7.52 1.24
N SER A 60 -2.14 -6.31 1.77
CA SER A 60 -1.58 -5.88 3.05
C SER A 60 -2.27 -6.60 4.21
N GLY A 61 -1.55 -6.80 5.32
CA GLY A 61 -2.06 -7.54 6.48
C GLY A 61 -2.61 -8.92 6.09
N THR A 62 -3.90 -9.12 6.36
CA THR A 62 -4.65 -10.34 5.99
C THR A 62 -5.62 -10.14 4.83
N ALA A 63 -5.61 -8.97 4.17
CA ALA A 63 -6.51 -8.66 3.06
C ALA A 63 -6.31 -9.58 1.85
N ARG A 64 -7.38 -9.80 1.09
CA ARG A 64 -7.37 -10.56 -0.16
C ARG A 64 -7.66 -9.66 -1.35
N LEU A 65 -6.80 -9.73 -2.34
CA LEU A 65 -6.97 -9.11 -3.64
C LEU A 65 -7.50 -10.13 -4.67
N PRO A 66 -7.96 -9.70 -5.87
CA PRO A 66 -8.16 -10.60 -7.00
C PRO A 66 -6.90 -11.44 -7.25
N ALA A 67 -7.04 -12.72 -7.58
CA ALA A 67 -5.89 -13.58 -7.85
C ALA A 67 -5.01 -13.10 -9.01
N ASN A 68 -5.59 -12.31 -9.93
CA ASN A 68 -4.87 -11.69 -11.04
C ASN A 68 -4.06 -10.45 -10.64
N ASP A 69 -4.41 -9.79 -9.52
CA ASP A 69 -3.66 -8.69 -8.93
C ASP A 69 -2.56 -9.25 -8.01
N ARG A 70 -1.51 -9.77 -8.63
CA ARG A 70 -0.40 -10.36 -7.89
C ARG A 70 0.62 -9.31 -7.52
N MET A 71 0.99 -9.29 -6.25
CA MET A 71 2.15 -8.54 -5.79
C MET A 71 3.38 -9.03 -6.56
N LYS A 72 4.05 -8.12 -7.23
CA LYS A 72 5.23 -8.42 -8.02
C LYS A 72 6.46 -8.31 -7.12
N GLY A 73 7.22 -9.39 -7.01
CA GLY A 73 8.39 -9.48 -6.16
C GLY A 73 9.47 -10.37 -6.76
N ALA A 74 10.69 -10.27 -6.25
CA ALA A 74 11.76 -11.21 -6.52
C ALA A 74 11.67 -12.38 -5.53
N HIS A 75 11.64 -13.60 -6.05
CA HIS A 75 11.51 -14.81 -5.24
C HIS A 75 12.85 -15.56 -5.15
N VAL A 76 13.20 -16.02 -3.95
CA VAL A 76 14.39 -16.81 -3.68
C VAL A 76 14.01 -17.99 -2.77
N VAL A 77 14.45 -19.20 -3.13
CA VAL A 77 14.31 -20.38 -2.27
C VAL A 77 15.63 -20.58 -1.51
N ALA A 78 15.56 -20.67 -0.19
CA ALA A 78 16.69 -20.87 0.71
C ALA A 78 16.39 -22.00 1.71
N GLY A 79 16.80 -23.22 1.39
CA GLY A 79 16.37 -24.42 2.11
C GLY A 79 14.85 -24.60 2.02
N ASP A 80 14.20 -24.74 3.17
CA ASP A 80 12.73 -24.86 3.25
C ASP A 80 11.99 -23.53 3.21
N TRP A 81 12.71 -22.41 3.13
CA TRP A 81 12.12 -21.08 3.09
C TRP A 81 11.91 -20.59 1.67
N MET A 82 10.73 -20.07 1.38
CA MET A 82 10.49 -19.19 0.25
C MET A 82 10.56 -17.75 0.73
N LEU A 83 11.44 -16.98 0.11
CA LEU A 83 11.61 -15.55 0.38
C LEU A 83 11.07 -14.76 -0.81
N MET A 84 10.27 -13.73 -0.54
CA MET A 84 9.82 -12.77 -1.52
C MET A 84 10.28 -11.37 -1.09
N PHE A 85 10.89 -10.65 -2.04
CA PHE A 85 11.36 -9.28 -1.86
C PHE A 85 10.54 -8.37 -2.76
N HIS A 86 9.95 -7.35 -2.18
CA HIS A 86 9.17 -6.35 -2.89
C HIS A 86 9.54 -4.96 -2.38
N GLY A 87 9.44 -3.94 -3.24
CA GLY A 87 9.70 -2.59 -2.78
C GLY A 87 9.80 -1.57 -3.90
N TYR A 88 9.87 -0.31 -3.49
CA TYR A 88 10.07 0.81 -4.39
C TYR A 88 10.77 1.99 -3.70
N VAL A 89 11.36 2.84 -4.53
CA VAL A 89 11.77 4.20 -4.18
C VAL A 89 11.10 5.11 -5.20
N TRP A 90 10.38 6.13 -4.71
CA TRP A 90 9.54 6.99 -5.53
C TRP A 90 9.92 8.45 -5.32
N GLY A 91 10.72 9.01 -6.22
CA GLY A 91 11.05 10.43 -6.24
C GLY A 91 9.93 11.22 -6.91
N ASN A 92 9.43 12.24 -6.23
CA ASN A 92 8.30 13.05 -6.65
C ASN A 92 8.65 14.53 -6.61
N TRP A 93 8.04 15.29 -7.50
CA TRP A 93 7.92 16.73 -7.43
C TRP A 93 6.46 17.11 -7.61
N THR A 94 5.93 17.90 -6.68
CA THR A 94 4.53 18.33 -6.73
C THR A 94 4.40 19.85 -6.68
N ASP A 95 3.39 20.36 -7.39
CA ASP A 95 2.88 21.72 -7.32
C ASP A 95 1.38 21.63 -6.98
N GLN A 96 1.07 21.84 -5.70
CA GLN A 96 -0.28 21.91 -5.21
C GLN A 96 -0.71 23.38 -5.29
N GLY A 97 -1.59 23.73 -6.20
CA GLY A 97 -1.97 25.11 -6.48
C GLY A 97 -2.96 25.69 -5.45
N GLY A 98 -3.11 27.02 -5.48
CA GLY A 98 -4.02 27.77 -4.60
C GLY A 98 -3.33 28.34 -3.35
N PRO A 99 -4.06 29.14 -2.53
CA PRO A 99 -3.50 29.82 -1.36
C PRO A 99 -2.91 28.87 -0.29
N ARG A 100 -3.47 27.68 -0.11
CA ARG A 100 -2.94 26.62 0.78
C ARG A 100 -2.02 25.64 0.07
N GLY A 101 -1.77 25.84 -1.20
CA GLY A 101 -0.87 24.99 -1.99
C GLY A 101 0.59 25.16 -1.62
N ALA A 102 1.40 24.17 -2.01
CA ALA A 102 2.84 24.20 -1.83
C ALA A 102 3.54 23.48 -2.97
N ARG A 103 4.81 23.85 -3.21
CA ARG A 103 5.71 23.16 -4.15
C ARG A 103 6.79 22.47 -3.38
N GLU A 104 6.96 21.17 -3.63
CA GLU A 104 7.93 20.38 -2.88
C GLU A 104 8.43 19.19 -3.70
N ALA A 105 9.71 18.83 -3.51
CA ALA A 105 10.25 17.56 -3.98
C ALA A 105 10.42 16.65 -2.77
N PHE A 106 9.96 15.41 -2.87
CA PHE A 106 9.99 14.42 -1.79
C PHE A 106 10.24 13.01 -2.31
N VAL A 107 10.61 12.11 -1.40
CA VAL A 107 10.87 10.72 -1.72
C VAL A 107 10.06 9.84 -0.79
N GLN A 108 9.28 8.94 -1.37
CA GLN A 108 8.60 7.86 -0.66
C GLN A 108 9.33 6.55 -0.91
N SER A 109 9.27 5.65 0.03
CA SER A 109 9.90 4.35 -0.13
C SER A 109 9.18 3.25 0.64
N MET A 110 9.37 2.03 0.18
CA MET A 110 8.93 0.83 0.88
C MET A 110 9.83 -0.32 0.48
N ALA A 111 10.27 -1.11 1.46
CA ALA A 111 11.00 -2.35 1.27
C ALA A 111 10.35 -3.44 2.11
N MET A 112 9.93 -4.53 1.47
CA MET A 112 9.26 -5.65 2.11
C MET A 112 10.00 -6.95 1.87
N VAL A 113 10.10 -7.76 2.91
CA VAL A 113 10.55 -9.15 2.86
C VAL A 113 9.44 -10.01 3.45
N GLU A 114 9.04 -11.01 2.70
CA GLU A 114 8.13 -12.06 3.18
C GLU A 114 8.87 -13.40 3.15
N ALA A 115 8.80 -14.15 4.25
CA ALA A 115 9.42 -15.45 4.40
C ALA A 115 8.34 -16.47 4.78
N SER A 116 8.16 -17.52 3.97
CA SER A 116 7.16 -18.54 4.21
C SER A 116 7.78 -19.95 4.18
N ARG A 117 7.25 -20.84 5.03
CA ARG A 117 7.62 -22.27 5.03
C ARG A 117 6.55 -23.13 5.69
N PRO A 118 6.39 -24.38 5.30
CA PRO A 118 5.67 -25.37 6.11
C PRO A 118 6.48 -25.69 7.38
N ILE A 119 5.84 -25.69 8.54
CA ILE A 119 6.46 -26.03 9.83
C ILE A 119 6.00 -27.40 10.36
N ALA A 120 4.85 -27.88 9.89
CA ALA A 120 4.34 -29.23 10.10
C ALA A 120 3.39 -29.61 8.96
N SER A 121 2.92 -30.85 8.93
CA SER A 121 1.91 -31.29 7.95
C SER A 121 0.65 -30.46 8.09
N GLY A 122 0.28 -29.71 7.03
CA GLY A 122 -0.87 -28.81 7.00
C GLY A 122 -0.74 -27.55 7.87
N VAL A 123 0.47 -27.19 8.31
CA VAL A 123 0.73 -25.96 9.08
C VAL A 123 1.81 -25.14 8.38
N ASP A 124 1.44 -23.97 7.92
CA ASP A 124 2.32 -23.02 7.25
C ASP A 124 2.62 -21.80 8.15
N LEU A 125 3.86 -21.35 8.15
CA LEU A 125 4.31 -20.12 8.79
C LEU A 125 4.66 -19.09 7.73
N ASN A 126 4.16 -17.89 7.89
CA ASN A 126 4.53 -16.71 7.11
C ASN A 126 5.01 -15.61 8.06
N LEU A 127 6.15 -15.01 7.76
CA LEU A 127 6.71 -13.86 8.45
C LEU A 127 6.87 -12.73 7.45
N ARG A 128 6.45 -11.51 7.82
CA ARG A 128 6.57 -10.33 6.97
C ARG A 128 7.20 -9.17 7.71
N SER A 129 8.14 -8.51 7.05
CA SER A 129 8.73 -7.25 7.50
C SER A 129 8.63 -6.23 6.38
N MET A 130 8.09 -5.06 6.68
CA MET A 130 7.99 -3.94 5.76
C MET A 130 8.52 -2.67 6.42
N LEU A 131 9.46 -2.01 5.74
CA LEU A 131 10.16 -0.83 6.21
C LEU A 131 9.99 0.32 5.22
N SER A 132 9.99 1.55 5.74
CA SER A 132 10.01 2.78 4.94
C SER A 132 11.09 3.73 5.41
N ALA A 133 11.71 4.45 4.48
CA ALA A 133 12.58 5.58 4.80
C ALA A 133 11.84 6.93 4.76
N ASP A 134 10.51 6.93 4.71
CA ASP A 134 9.67 8.13 4.70
C ASP A 134 9.92 9.07 5.90
N PRO A 135 10.31 8.60 7.11
CA PRO A 135 10.67 9.50 8.20
C PRO A 135 11.77 10.52 7.85
N LEU A 136 12.60 10.24 6.84
CA LEU A 136 13.66 11.17 6.38
C LEU A 136 13.09 12.43 5.72
N MET A 137 11.83 12.45 5.27
CA MET A 137 11.20 13.67 4.75
C MET A 137 10.69 14.62 5.86
N GLY A 138 10.75 14.18 7.13
CA GLY A 138 10.32 14.95 8.30
C GLY A 138 8.83 14.76 8.63
N GLN A 139 8.44 15.15 9.85
CA GLN A 139 7.10 14.91 10.42
C GLN A 139 5.94 15.45 9.58
N ARG A 140 6.18 16.53 8.81
CA ARG A 140 5.13 17.15 7.98
C ARG A 140 4.84 16.41 6.68
N GLY A 141 5.57 15.34 6.35
CA GLY A 141 5.38 14.59 5.12
C GLY A 141 5.40 15.48 3.87
N TYR A 142 4.46 15.30 2.95
CA TYR A 142 4.42 16.02 1.67
C TYR A 142 3.07 16.71 1.39
N PRO A 143 3.04 17.77 0.54
CA PRO A 143 1.81 18.48 0.19
C PRO A 143 0.80 17.58 -0.52
N ASN A 144 -0.46 17.59 -0.05
CA ASN A 144 -1.60 16.93 -0.68
C ASN A 144 -2.88 17.69 -0.27
N LEU A 145 -3.35 18.58 -1.12
CA LEU A 145 -4.49 19.43 -0.83
C LEU A 145 -5.71 18.63 -0.37
N PHE A 146 -6.36 19.10 0.69
CA PHE A 146 -7.54 18.52 1.35
C PHE A 146 -7.29 17.19 2.07
N ALA A 147 -6.05 16.68 2.11
CA ALA A 147 -5.69 15.61 3.01
C ALA A 147 -5.64 16.13 4.44
N THR A 148 -6.14 15.34 5.39
CA THR A 148 -6.16 15.60 6.82
C THR A 148 -5.89 14.30 7.57
N GLY A 149 -5.79 14.41 8.88
CA GLY A 149 -5.51 13.32 9.80
C GLY A 149 -4.06 13.33 10.28
N GLU A 150 -3.86 12.81 11.47
CA GLU A 150 -2.61 12.81 12.23
C GLU A 150 -2.08 14.21 12.57
N THR A 151 -0.91 14.27 13.19
CA THR A 151 -0.30 15.52 13.67
C THR A 151 1.15 15.66 13.22
N ALA A 152 1.64 16.89 13.24
CA ALA A 152 3.04 17.21 13.08
C ALA A 152 3.41 18.39 13.99
N HIS A 153 4.43 18.21 14.84
CA HIS A 153 4.84 19.19 15.85
C HIS A 153 3.70 19.58 16.82
N GLY A 154 2.86 18.61 17.19
CA GLY A 154 1.74 18.78 18.10
C GLY A 154 0.54 19.53 17.51
N LEU A 155 0.49 19.74 16.21
CA LEU A 155 -0.60 20.43 15.49
C LEU A 155 -1.21 19.51 14.41
N ALA A 156 -2.49 19.66 14.14
CA ALA A 156 -3.18 18.96 13.08
C ALA A 156 -2.46 19.11 11.73
N LEU A 157 -2.34 18.02 11.00
CA LEU A 157 -1.75 18.00 9.67
C LEU A 157 -2.87 18.19 8.63
N VAL A 158 -2.94 19.39 8.05
CA VAL A 158 -3.94 19.76 7.05
C VAL A 158 -3.25 20.12 5.73
N ASP A 159 -3.84 19.70 4.61
CA ASP A 159 -3.32 19.87 3.24
C ASP A 159 -1.97 19.20 3.02
N ARG A 160 -1.69 18.18 3.81
CA ARG A 160 -0.47 17.37 3.71
C ARG A 160 -0.75 15.92 4.04
N GLN A 161 0.03 15.03 3.48
CA GLN A 161 0.08 13.61 3.85
C GLN A 161 1.26 13.38 4.80
N HIS A 162 1.00 12.73 5.92
CA HIS A 162 2.02 12.32 6.87
C HIS A 162 2.99 11.29 6.27
N PRO A 163 4.25 11.19 6.76
CA PRO A 163 5.15 10.11 6.37
C PRO A 163 4.73 8.79 7.03
N HIS A 164 5.03 7.67 6.39
CA HIS A 164 4.92 6.36 7.05
C HIS A 164 5.97 6.21 8.15
N ASP A 165 5.71 5.32 9.11
CA ASP A 165 6.70 4.91 10.09
C ASP A 165 7.84 4.12 9.44
N LEU A 166 9.01 4.11 10.08
CA LEU A 166 10.13 3.26 9.68
C LEU A 166 9.71 1.78 9.62
N PHE A 167 8.98 1.33 10.64
CA PHE A 167 8.41 -0.01 10.69
C PHE A 167 6.94 0.04 10.24
N MET A 168 6.67 -0.33 9.00
CA MET A 168 5.31 -0.38 8.47
C MET A 168 4.61 -1.70 8.80
N GLU A 169 5.36 -2.81 8.84
CA GLU A 169 4.86 -4.12 9.26
C GLU A 169 5.99 -4.98 9.82
N LEU A 170 5.76 -5.58 10.98
CA LEU A 170 6.52 -6.67 11.55
C LEU A 170 5.51 -7.71 12.04
N SER A 171 5.26 -8.72 11.23
CA SER A 171 4.14 -9.63 11.49
C SER A 171 4.50 -11.09 11.27
N GLY A 172 3.67 -11.95 11.87
CA GLY A 172 3.70 -13.38 11.65
C GLY A 172 2.28 -13.93 11.50
N ARG A 173 2.12 -14.91 10.61
CA ARG A 173 0.87 -15.62 10.38
C ARG A 173 1.11 -17.11 10.41
N ILE A 174 0.23 -17.84 11.07
CA ILE A 174 0.18 -19.29 11.07
C ILE A 174 -1.14 -19.71 10.44
N ASP A 175 -1.07 -20.53 9.41
CA ASP A 175 -2.21 -21.14 8.73
C ASP A 175 -2.23 -22.62 9.04
N VAL A 176 -3.40 -23.14 9.46
CA VAL A 176 -3.65 -24.56 9.75
C VAL A 176 -4.70 -25.08 8.79
N ALA A 177 -4.38 -26.11 8.02
CA ALA A 177 -5.31 -26.77 7.13
C ALA A 177 -6.50 -27.33 7.92
N SER A 178 -7.73 -26.95 7.56
CA SER A 178 -8.97 -27.45 8.14
C SER A 178 -9.83 -28.22 7.14
N GLY A 179 -9.43 -28.26 5.88
CA GLY A 179 -10.05 -28.95 4.76
C GLY A 179 -9.08 -29.02 3.58
N ARG A 180 -9.57 -29.42 2.40
CA ARG A 180 -8.71 -29.50 1.21
C ARG A 180 -8.16 -28.13 0.80
N ASP A 181 -9.05 -27.12 0.78
CA ASP A 181 -8.74 -25.75 0.34
C ASP A 181 -8.97 -24.72 1.45
N ASP A 182 -9.27 -25.17 2.66
CA ASP A 182 -9.67 -24.34 3.79
C ASP A 182 -8.56 -24.26 4.82
N ARG A 183 -8.43 -23.09 5.44
CA ARG A 183 -7.44 -22.75 6.47
C ARG A 183 -8.09 -22.03 7.65
N LEU A 184 -7.72 -22.40 8.84
CA LEU A 184 -7.82 -21.54 10.02
C LEU A 184 -6.50 -20.78 10.12
N PHE A 185 -6.54 -19.51 10.46
CA PHE A 185 -5.32 -18.75 10.65
C PHE A 185 -5.36 -17.82 11.86
N VAL A 186 -4.16 -17.54 12.36
CA VAL A 186 -3.89 -16.47 13.32
C VAL A 186 -2.77 -15.61 12.76
N TYR A 187 -2.97 -14.31 12.82
CA TYR A 187 -2.00 -13.29 12.42
C TYR A 187 -1.75 -12.36 13.61
N ALA A 188 -0.50 -11.95 13.81
CA ALA A 188 -0.14 -10.94 14.81
C ALA A 188 0.92 -10.00 14.22
N GLY A 189 0.80 -8.71 14.49
CA GLY A 189 1.70 -7.67 14.01
C GLY A 189 2.07 -6.63 15.07
N LEU A 190 3.32 -6.16 15.00
CA LEU A 190 3.88 -5.11 15.84
C LEU A 190 4.95 -4.31 15.05
N PRO A 191 4.52 -3.38 14.15
CA PRO A 191 3.14 -3.11 13.77
C PRO A 191 2.55 -4.15 12.82
N GLY A 192 1.23 -3.98 12.51
CA GLY A 192 0.49 -4.80 11.54
C GLY A 192 -0.77 -4.09 11.07
N GLU A 193 -1.60 -4.81 10.30
CA GLU A 193 -2.86 -4.30 9.78
C GLU A 193 -4.04 -5.15 10.28
N PRO A 194 -5.05 -4.55 10.93
CA PRO A 194 -6.25 -5.26 11.36
C PRO A 194 -7.17 -5.59 10.18
N ALA A 195 -8.10 -6.50 10.37
CA ALA A 195 -9.12 -6.89 9.41
C ALA A 195 -10.16 -5.77 9.22
N MET A 196 -9.75 -4.67 8.60
CA MET A 196 -10.60 -3.51 8.36
C MET A 196 -10.18 -2.75 7.11
N GLY A 197 -11.16 -2.49 6.22
CA GLY A 197 -10.95 -1.81 4.96
C GLY A 197 -10.29 -2.67 3.89
N PRO A 198 -10.19 -2.14 2.67
CA PRO A 198 -9.48 -2.77 1.57
C PRO A 198 -7.97 -2.81 1.88
N SER A 199 -7.25 -3.68 1.17
CA SER A 199 -5.78 -3.64 1.18
C SER A 199 -5.26 -2.21 1.02
N ALA A 200 -4.24 -1.82 1.77
CA ALA A 200 -3.67 -0.48 1.73
C ALA A 200 -3.32 -0.03 0.30
N PHE A 201 -3.49 1.25 -0.01
CA PHE A 201 -3.41 1.78 -1.39
C PHE A 201 -2.09 1.42 -2.09
N MET A 202 -0.98 1.35 -1.38
CA MET A 202 0.33 0.99 -1.91
C MET A 202 0.45 -0.46 -2.39
N HIS A 203 -0.47 -1.33 -1.98
CA HIS A 203 -0.54 -2.74 -2.35
C HIS A 203 -1.63 -3.05 -3.38
N ARG A 204 -2.43 -2.06 -3.80
CA ARG A 204 -3.47 -2.23 -4.83
C ARG A 204 -2.91 -1.97 -6.22
N GLY A 205 -3.16 -2.86 -7.17
CA GLY A 205 -2.82 -2.66 -8.57
C GLY A 205 -3.47 -1.41 -9.18
N SER A 206 -4.68 -1.06 -8.70
CA SER A 206 -5.43 0.13 -9.12
C SER A 206 -4.72 1.45 -8.81
N ALA A 207 -3.94 1.53 -7.71
CA ALA A 207 -3.18 2.71 -7.28
C ALA A 207 -1.70 2.69 -7.69
N ARG A 208 -1.28 1.72 -8.48
CA ARG A 208 0.14 1.39 -8.74
C ARG A 208 1.02 2.56 -9.15
N PHE A 209 0.49 3.52 -9.89
CA PHE A 209 1.23 4.67 -10.44
C PHE A 209 0.74 6.01 -9.90
N ASP A 210 -0.26 6.05 -9.02
CA ASP A 210 -0.68 7.31 -8.40
C ASP A 210 0.30 7.66 -7.26
N PRO A 211 1.05 8.78 -7.37
CA PRO A 211 2.09 9.13 -6.42
C PRO A 211 1.56 9.72 -5.11
N GLU A 212 0.29 10.08 -5.06
CA GLU A 212 -0.32 10.72 -3.90
C GLU A 212 -1.19 9.72 -3.14
N ALA A 213 -1.10 9.73 -1.81
CA ALA A 213 -2.06 9.02 -0.99
C ALA A 213 -3.48 9.55 -1.25
N PRO A 214 -4.51 8.70 -1.17
CA PRO A 214 -5.89 9.18 -1.29
C PRO A 214 -6.22 10.22 -0.20
N ILE A 215 -6.97 11.27 -0.53
CA ILE A 215 -7.54 12.17 0.49
C ILE A 215 -8.61 11.46 1.34
N THR A 216 -9.04 10.30 0.89
CA THR A 216 -9.96 9.38 1.59
C THR A 216 -9.25 8.36 2.47
N HIS A 217 -7.91 8.42 2.59
CA HIS A 217 -7.07 7.46 3.32
C HIS A 217 -7.59 7.20 4.74
N HIS A 218 -7.92 8.25 5.52
CA HIS A 218 -8.42 8.14 6.88
C HIS A 218 -9.84 7.55 7.00
N TRP A 219 -10.52 7.24 5.88
CA TRP A 219 -11.79 6.53 5.85
C TRP A 219 -11.63 5.04 5.54
N PHE A 220 -10.61 4.68 4.75
CA PHE A 220 -10.49 3.32 4.19
C PHE A 220 -9.37 2.50 4.80
N ASP A 221 -8.17 3.06 4.85
CA ASP A 221 -6.93 2.28 5.09
C ASP A 221 -5.90 2.97 6.01
N SER A 222 -6.32 3.92 6.87
CA SER A 222 -5.42 4.53 7.86
C SER A 222 -4.88 3.54 8.90
N THR A 223 -5.56 2.41 9.10
CA THR A 223 -5.14 1.39 10.06
C THR A 223 -4.08 0.42 9.52
N HIS A 224 -3.51 0.66 8.32
CA HIS A 224 -2.52 -0.24 7.73
C HIS A 224 -1.18 -0.31 8.50
N ILE A 225 -0.90 0.69 9.35
CA ILE A 225 0.19 0.66 10.33
C ILE A 225 -0.44 0.81 11.71
N THR A 226 -0.59 -0.28 12.44
CA THR A 226 -1.22 -0.31 13.75
C THR A 226 -0.32 -1.03 14.76
N TRP A 227 0.05 -0.35 15.82
CA TRP A 227 0.94 -0.87 16.85
C TRP A 227 0.22 -1.84 17.81
N GLY A 228 0.24 -3.12 17.43
CA GLY A 228 -0.41 -4.22 18.14
C GLY A 228 -1.71 -4.64 17.49
N VAL A 229 -1.65 -5.75 16.74
CA VAL A 229 -2.77 -6.39 16.05
C VAL A 229 -2.73 -7.87 16.33
N VAL A 230 -3.88 -8.46 16.61
CA VAL A 230 -4.11 -9.91 16.60
C VAL A 230 -5.37 -10.17 15.80
N THR A 231 -5.26 -10.98 14.76
CA THR A 231 -6.38 -11.38 13.88
C THR A 231 -6.50 -12.89 13.89
N ALA A 232 -7.72 -13.39 13.98
CA ALA A 232 -8.05 -14.79 13.74
C ALA A 232 -9.10 -14.88 12.65
N GLY A 233 -8.98 -15.90 11.80
CA GLY A 233 -9.91 -16.06 10.69
C GLY A 233 -9.98 -17.45 10.11
N TYR A 234 -10.98 -17.62 9.26
CA TYR A 234 -11.20 -18.78 8.42
C TYR A 234 -11.16 -18.38 6.96
N ALA A 235 -10.29 -19.02 6.22
CA ALA A 235 -10.01 -18.79 4.82
C ALA A 235 -10.41 -20.02 4.01
N ALA A 236 -11.47 -19.92 3.22
CA ALA A 236 -11.87 -20.89 2.21
C ALA A 236 -11.45 -20.42 0.81
N ARG A 237 -11.64 -21.24 -0.20
CA ARG A 237 -11.26 -20.91 -1.58
C ARG A 237 -11.80 -19.56 -2.04
N HIS A 238 -13.10 -19.30 -1.83
CA HIS A 238 -13.80 -18.11 -2.32
C HIS A 238 -14.19 -17.13 -1.21
N TRP A 239 -14.00 -17.48 0.05
CA TRP A 239 -14.43 -16.68 1.19
C TRP A 239 -13.35 -16.61 2.26
N GLN A 240 -13.27 -15.46 2.91
CA GLN A 240 -12.55 -15.29 4.14
C GLN A 240 -13.41 -14.52 5.12
N VAL A 241 -13.46 -15.00 6.36
CA VAL A 241 -14.10 -14.29 7.49
C VAL A 241 -13.09 -14.18 8.60
N GLU A 242 -12.93 -13.00 9.15
CA GLU A 242 -11.88 -12.72 10.12
C GLU A 242 -12.30 -11.66 11.12
N ALA A 243 -11.67 -11.67 12.28
CA ALA A 243 -11.87 -10.67 13.32
C ALA A 243 -10.52 -10.28 13.93
N SER A 244 -10.38 -9.01 14.26
CA SER A 244 -9.17 -8.45 14.84
C SER A 244 -9.46 -7.75 16.17
N ALA A 245 -8.50 -7.85 17.10
CA ALA A 245 -8.32 -6.93 18.21
C ALA A 245 -7.03 -6.15 17.97
N PHE A 246 -7.07 -4.83 18.17
CA PHE A 246 -5.93 -3.98 17.83
C PHE A 246 -5.91 -2.67 18.64
N LYS A 247 -4.79 -1.90 18.53
CA LYS A 247 -4.67 -0.55 19.08
C LYS A 247 -5.43 0.42 18.16
N GLY A 248 -6.45 1.11 18.68
CA GLY A 248 -7.26 2.04 17.89
C GLY A 248 -6.57 3.33 17.55
N ARG A 249 -5.62 3.77 18.40
CA ARG A 249 -4.83 4.98 18.18
C ARG A 249 -3.90 4.81 16.99
N GLU A 250 -3.94 5.76 16.05
CA GLU A 250 -2.99 5.89 14.95
C GLU A 250 -1.55 6.11 15.49
N PRO A 251 -0.51 5.81 14.70
CA PRO A 251 0.88 6.06 15.08
C PRO A 251 1.10 7.52 15.51
N ASP A 252 2.06 7.74 16.41
CA ASP A 252 2.41 9.09 16.84
C ASP A 252 3.40 9.77 15.87
N GLU A 253 3.90 10.96 16.23
CA GLU A 253 4.80 11.74 15.38
C GLU A 253 6.24 11.22 15.36
N ASN A 254 6.59 10.29 16.26
CA ASN A 254 7.92 9.70 16.31
C ASN A 254 8.00 8.47 15.41
N ARG A 255 8.15 8.68 14.13
CA ARG A 255 8.08 7.67 13.06
C ARG A 255 9.20 6.61 13.09
N THR A 256 10.07 6.60 14.10
CA THR A 256 11.22 5.70 14.16
C THR A 256 11.27 4.79 15.38
N ASP A 257 10.37 4.96 16.32
CA ASP A 257 10.31 4.13 17.53
C ASP A 257 9.35 2.95 17.39
N ILE A 258 9.22 2.17 18.46
CA ILE A 258 8.28 1.07 18.60
C ILE A 258 7.31 1.43 19.71
N GLU A 259 6.07 1.66 19.33
CA GLU A 259 5.05 2.05 20.30
C GLU A 259 4.54 0.86 21.12
N THR A 260 4.06 1.17 22.33
CA THR A 260 3.45 0.16 23.19
C THR A 260 2.16 -0.38 22.58
N PRO A 261 2.05 -1.70 22.37
CA PRO A 261 0.84 -2.31 21.84
C PRO A 261 -0.33 -2.23 22.83
N ARG A 262 -1.54 -2.11 22.31
CA ARG A 262 -2.77 -2.12 23.08
C ARG A 262 -3.89 -2.73 22.23
N LEU A 263 -4.72 -3.58 22.81
CA LEU A 263 -5.85 -4.20 22.13
C LEU A 263 -7.15 -3.62 22.68
N ASP A 264 -7.48 -2.38 22.30
CA ASP A 264 -8.62 -1.64 22.82
C ASP A 264 -9.73 -1.38 21.79
N SER A 265 -9.50 -1.84 20.56
CA SER A 265 -10.36 -1.70 19.40
C SER A 265 -10.58 -3.06 18.75
N TRP A 266 -11.58 -3.18 17.91
CA TRP A 266 -11.90 -4.42 17.22
C TRP A 266 -12.50 -4.18 15.84
N SER A 267 -12.36 -5.17 14.97
CA SER A 267 -13.01 -5.19 13.66
C SER A 267 -13.36 -6.61 13.23
N VAL A 268 -14.27 -6.68 12.26
CA VAL A 268 -14.61 -7.90 11.52
C VAL A 268 -14.60 -7.58 10.04
N ARG A 269 -14.13 -8.53 9.23
CA ARG A 269 -14.08 -8.41 7.77
C ARG A 269 -14.52 -9.72 7.11
N THR A 270 -15.31 -9.59 6.05
CA THR A 270 -15.65 -10.70 5.16
C THR A 270 -15.20 -10.35 3.76
N THR A 271 -14.48 -11.25 3.11
CA THR A 271 -14.02 -11.10 1.72
C THR A 271 -14.58 -12.21 0.86
N TRP A 272 -15.03 -11.88 -0.34
CA TRP A 272 -15.55 -12.81 -1.34
C TRP A 272 -14.79 -12.64 -2.66
N ASN A 273 -14.19 -13.74 -3.12
CA ASN A 273 -13.47 -13.82 -4.40
C ASN A 273 -14.22 -14.77 -5.35
N PRO A 274 -15.28 -14.30 -6.05
CA PRO A 274 -16.12 -15.17 -6.90
C PRO A 274 -15.36 -15.75 -8.08
N THR A 275 -14.38 -15.03 -8.59
CA THR A 275 -13.50 -15.42 -9.69
C THR A 275 -12.08 -14.88 -9.44
N PRO A 276 -11.06 -15.37 -10.17
CA PRO A 276 -9.71 -14.80 -10.06
C PRO A 276 -9.58 -13.30 -10.38
N ALA A 277 -10.58 -12.73 -11.05
CA ALA A 277 -10.59 -11.32 -11.43
C ALA A 277 -11.25 -10.40 -10.40
N TRP A 278 -11.99 -10.93 -9.42
CA TRP A 278 -12.81 -10.12 -8.51
C TRP A 278 -12.52 -10.40 -7.04
N SER A 279 -12.52 -9.34 -6.25
CA SER A 279 -12.58 -9.38 -4.79
C SER A 279 -13.62 -8.37 -4.31
N ALA A 280 -14.53 -8.79 -3.44
CA ALA A 280 -15.48 -7.91 -2.77
C ALA A 280 -15.32 -8.07 -1.26
N GLU A 281 -15.39 -6.95 -0.53
CA GLU A 281 -15.11 -6.91 0.89
C GLU A 281 -16.13 -6.06 1.63
N LEU A 282 -16.49 -6.49 2.83
CA LEU A 282 -17.27 -5.73 3.79
C LEU A 282 -16.61 -5.85 5.15
N SER A 283 -16.34 -4.71 5.78
CA SER A 283 -15.78 -4.66 7.13
C SER A 283 -16.51 -3.67 8.01
N TYR A 284 -16.49 -3.97 9.31
CA TYR A 284 -17.03 -3.09 10.34
C TYR A 284 -16.12 -3.15 11.56
N GLY A 285 -15.89 -2.00 12.19
CA GLY A 285 -15.06 -1.94 13.38
C GLY A 285 -15.34 -0.74 14.25
N GLN A 286 -14.84 -0.83 15.49
CA GLN A 286 -14.82 0.24 16.46
C GLN A 286 -13.37 0.58 16.79
N LEU A 287 -13.00 1.84 16.61
CA LEU A 287 -11.72 2.41 16.96
C LEU A 287 -11.88 3.27 18.21
N ARG A 288 -11.04 3.00 19.19
CA ARG A 288 -11.00 3.81 20.41
C ARG A 288 -9.98 4.91 20.25
N SER A 289 -10.45 6.17 20.31
CA SER A 289 -9.57 7.34 20.31
C SER A 289 -8.51 7.30 19.19
N PRO A 290 -8.91 7.17 17.91
CA PRO A 290 -7.94 7.00 16.82
C PRO A 290 -7.03 8.21 16.68
N GLU A 291 -7.55 9.42 16.85
CA GLU A 291 -6.81 10.67 16.65
C GLU A 291 -6.25 11.22 17.97
N VAL A 292 -5.01 11.72 17.91
CA VAL A 292 -4.30 12.25 19.09
C VAL A 292 -4.99 13.48 19.64
N LEU A 293 -5.47 14.37 18.77
CA LEU A 293 -6.12 15.64 19.17
C LEU A 293 -7.53 15.44 19.72
N HIS A 294 -8.15 14.30 19.42
CA HIS A 294 -9.49 13.96 19.88
C HIS A 294 -9.52 12.70 20.78
N PRO A 295 -8.81 12.69 21.93
CA PRO A 295 -8.62 11.50 22.75
C PRO A 295 -9.92 10.92 23.33
N ASP A 296 -10.98 11.70 23.43
CA ASP A 296 -12.29 11.30 23.95
C ASP A 296 -13.28 10.83 22.86
N GLN A 297 -12.84 10.85 21.59
CA GLN A 297 -13.68 10.46 20.46
C GLN A 297 -13.37 9.02 20.06
N ASN A 298 -14.42 8.22 19.96
CA ASN A 298 -14.35 6.89 19.35
C ASN A 298 -15.05 6.93 18.00
N GLU A 299 -14.63 6.06 17.11
CA GLU A 299 -15.20 5.93 15.78
C GLU A 299 -15.76 4.53 15.55
N HIS A 300 -16.85 4.48 14.79
CA HIS A 300 -17.31 3.26 14.13
C HIS A 300 -17.14 3.43 12.62
N ARG A 301 -16.52 2.46 11.98
CA ARG A 301 -16.33 2.47 10.53
C ARG A 301 -17.04 1.29 9.89
N LEU A 302 -17.86 1.56 8.88
CA LEU A 302 -18.40 0.56 7.96
C LEU A 302 -17.75 0.83 6.60
N ILE A 303 -17.08 -0.19 6.05
CA ILE A 303 -16.35 -0.06 4.78
C ILE A 303 -16.78 -1.20 3.86
N ALA A 304 -17.13 -0.86 2.63
CA ALA A 304 -17.38 -1.81 1.56
C ALA A 304 -16.47 -1.50 0.38
N SER A 305 -15.83 -2.51 -0.19
CA SER A 305 -14.97 -2.33 -1.37
C SER A 305 -15.14 -3.46 -2.37
N MET A 306 -14.77 -3.17 -3.61
CA MET A 306 -14.73 -4.13 -4.69
C MET A 306 -13.52 -3.84 -5.59
N SER A 307 -12.71 -4.86 -5.84
CA SER A 307 -11.55 -4.78 -6.71
C SER A 307 -11.68 -5.72 -7.90
N TYR A 308 -11.20 -5.29 -9.05
CA TYR A 308 -11.16 -6.04 -10.31
C TYR A 308 -9.76 -5.98 -10.90
N SER A 309 -9.26 -7.12 -11.37
CA SER A 309 -7.99 -7.20 -12.08
C SER A 309 -8.09 -8.22 -13.22
N ALA A 310 -8.15 -7.74 -14.44
CA ALA A 310 -8.05 -8.55 -15.66
C ALA A 310 -7.81 -7.68 -16.90
N HIS A 311 -7.30 -8.28 -17.96
CA HIS A 311 -7.12 -7.65 -19.27
C HIS A 311 -6.29 -6.34 -19.25
N GLY A 312 -5.34 -6.24 -18.31
CA GLY A 312 -4.52 -5.04 -18.14
C GLY A 312 -5.21 -3.90 -17.38
N LEU A 313 -6.40 -4.14 -16.87
CA LEU A 313 -7.18 -3.18 -16.07
C LEU A 313 -7.23 -3.63 -14.62
N ASP A 314 -6.76 -2.78 -13.71
CA ASP A 314 -6.90 -2.90 -12.28
C ASP A 314 -7.80 -1.77 -11.78
N LEU A 315 -8.90 -2.10 -11.10
CA LEU A 315 -9.88 -1.14 -10.55
C LEU A 315 -10.14 -1.44 -9.08
N THR A 316 -10.39 -0.40 -8.31
CA THR A 316 -10.95 -0.50 -6.96
C THR A 316 -12.03 0.58 -6.78
N ALA A 317 -13.20 0.15 -6.31
CA ALA A 317 -14.27 1.03 -5.87
C ALA A 317 -14.52 0.78 -4.38
N ALA A 318 -14.65 1.83 -3.59
CA ALA A 318 -14.91 1.71 -2.16
C ALA A 318 -15.86 2.79 -1.64
N TYR A 319 -16.61 2.42 -0.62
CA TYR A 319 -17.46 3.30 0.18
C TYR A 319 -17.12 3.10 1.65
N ALA A 320 -16.97 4.20 2.38
CA ALA A 320 -16.84 4.18 3.82
C ALA A 320 -17.84 5.11 4.47
N ARG A 321 -18.25 4.71 5.67
CA ARG A 321 -19.03 5.51 6.60
C ARG A 321 -18.28 5.53 7.93
N LYS A 322 -17.81 6.71 8.32
CA LYS A 322 -17.14 6.99 9.59
C LYS A 322 -18.18 7.66 10.50
N ASP A 323 -18.61 6.98 11.55
CA ASP A 323 -19.54 7.51 12.54
C ASP A 323 -18.75 7.93 13.77
N ILE A 324 -18.69 9.23 14.05
CA ILE A 324 -18.01 9.81 15.19
C ILE A 324 -18.98 9.94 16.36
N ARG A 325 -18.49 9.71 17.58
CA ARG A 325 -19.25 9.95 18.80
C ARG A 325 -19.73 11.40 18.82
N ARG A 326 -20.99 11.66 18.84
CA ARG A 326 -21.83 12.87 18.81
C ARG A 326 -22.82 12.89 17.62
N GLY A 327 -22.97 11.73 16.94
CA GLY A 327 -23.97 11.56 15.90
C GLY A 327 -23.61 12.13 14.53
N ARG A 328 -22.33 12.51 14.30
CA ARG A 328 -21.85 12.88 12.97
C ARG A 328 -21.47 11.65 12.17
N THR A 329 -21.89 11.63 10.93
CA THR A 329 -21.54 10.61 9.95
C THR A 329 -20.78 11.26 8.80
N LEU A 330 -19.58 10.80 8.54
CA LEU A 330 -18.69 11.29 7.50
C LEU A 330 -18.52 10.22 6.41
N PRO A 331 -19.25 10.29 5.30
CA PRO A 331 -19.09 9.32 4.21
C PRO A 331 -17.94 9.69 3.28
N ALA A 332 -17.32 8.64 2.70
CA ALA A 332 -16.34 8.77 1.65
C ALA A 332 -16.58 7.76 0.52
N TRP A 333 -16.18 8.15 -0.69
CA TRP A 333 -16.21 7.32 -1.90
C TRP A 333 -14.86 7.37 -2.58
N LEU A 334 -14.42 6.23 -3.07
CA LEU A 334 -13.21 6.07 -3.87
C LEU A 334 -13.55 5.25 -5.13
N LEU A 335 -13.04 5.70 -6.27
CA LEU A 335 -12.93 4.91 -7.49
C LEU A 335 -11.55 5.18 -8.07
N GLU A 336 -10.70 4.17 -8.14
CA GLU A 336 -9.37 4.31 -8.72
C GLU A 336 -9.08 3.19 -9.70
N GLY A 337 -8.19 3.44 -10.65
CA GLY A 337 -7.81 2.42 -11.60
C GLY A 337 -6.52 2.72 -12.36
N THR A 338 -5.89 1.65 -12.79
CA THR A 338 -4.73 1.64 -13.68
C THR A 338 -5.04 0.78 -14.89
N PHE A 339 -4.85 1.32 -16.09
CA PHE A 339 -4.99 0.58 -17.34
C PHE A 339 -3.66 0.52 -18.08
N ALA A 340 -3.13 -0.69 -18.23
CA ALA A 340 -1.94 -0.96 -19.01
C ALA A 340 -2.29 -0.99 -20.50
N ILE A 341 -2.04 0.11 -21.20
CA ILE A 341 -2.21 0.19 -22.69
C ILE A 341 -1.27 -0.78 -23.38
N THR A 342 -0.05 -0.90 -22.87
CA THR A 342 0.96 -1.86 -23.30
C THR A 342 1.77 -2.31 -22.08
N LYS A 343 2.74 -3.20 -22.25
CA LYS A 343 3.68 -3.59 -21.18
C LYS A 343 4.49 -2.40 -20.59
N ARG A 344 4.56 -1.27 -21.31
CA ARG A 344 5.35 -0.10 -20.92
C ARG A 344 4.51 1.14 -20.64
N HIS A 345 3.32 1.25 -21.19
CA HIS A 345 2.49 2.43 -21.16
C HIS A 345 1.24 2.15 -20.32
N ALA A 346 1.01 2.93 -19.30
CA ALA A 346 -0.18 2.88 -18.47
C ALA A 346 -0.79 4.26 -18.30
N VAL A 347 -2.11 4.32 -18.28
CA VAL A 347 -2.87 5.46 -17.77
C VAL A 347 -3.49 5.07 -16.45
N PHE A 348 -3.64 6.04 -15.54
CA PHE A 348 -4.27 5.81 -14.27
C PHE A 348 -5.15 7.00 -13.88
N GLY A 349 -6.04 6.78 -12.93
CA GLY A 349 -6.88 7.85 -12.41
C GLY A 349 -7.54 7.47 -11.11
N ARG A 350 -7.98 8.50 -10.38
CA ARG A 350 -8.68 8.37 -9.11
C ARG A 350 -9.76 9.43 -9.00
N PHE A 351 -10.94 9.00 -8.62
CA PHE A 351 -12.02 9.86 -8.14
C PHE A 351 -12.22 9.61 -6.66
N GLU A 352 -12.26 10.67 -5.88
CA GLU A 352 -12.50 10.66 -4.46
C GLU A 352 -13.60 11.67 -4.11
N ASN A 353 -14.44 11.32 -3.17
CA ASN A 353 -15.42 12.23 -2.62
C ASN A 353 -15.50 11.99 -1.11
N VAL A 354 -15.20 13.00 -0.32
CA VAL A 354 -15.12 12.93 1.12
C VAL A 354 -15.91 14.05 1.78
N LEU A 355 -16.59 13.75 2.88
CA LEU A 355 -17.10 14.76 3.80
C LEU A 355 -16.08 14.91 4.92
N ASN A 356 -15.36 16.05 4.96
CA ASN A 356 -14.24 16.29 5.86
C ASN A 356 -14.56 17.48 6.78
N GLU A 357 -14.34 17.33 8.08
CA GLU A 357 -14.56 18.39 9.09
C GLU A 357 -13.26 18.98 9.66
N GLU A 358 -12.09 18.44 9.27
CA GLU A 358 -10.79 18.79 9.82
C GLU A 358 -10.03 19.86 9.02
N LEU A 359 -10.64 20.43 7.96
CA LEU A 359 -9.96 21.36 7.04
C LEU A 359 -9.44 22.65 7.70
N PHE A 360 -9.93 22.99 8.88
CA PHE A 360 -9.53 24.18 9.64
C PHE A 360 -8.97 23.87 11.03
N GLU A 361 -8.80 22.62 11.37
CA GLU A 361 -8.39 22.17 12.69
C GLU A 361 -7.05 22.78 13.10
N ARG A 362 -6.07 22.80 12.21
CA ARG A 362 -4.79 23.45 12.45
C ARG A 362 -4.92 24.96 12.74
N ASP A 363 -5.82 25.65 12.05
CA ASP A 363 -6.05 27.08 12.26
C ASP A 363 -6.70 27.34 13.62
N GLU A 364 -7.61 26.45 14.07
CA GLU A 364 -8.22 26.50 15.40
C GLU A 364 -7.17 26.31 16.50
N GLU A 365 -6.27 25.33 16.37
CA GLU A 365 -5.19 25.08 17.31
C GLU A 365 -4.20 26.24 17.42
N LEU A 366 -4.00 26.97 16.33
CA LEU A 366 -3.20 28.20 16.32
C LEU A 366 -3.96 29.42 16.87
N GLY A 367 -5.21 29.23 17.32
CA GLY A 367 -6.04 30.29 17.90
C GLY A 367 -6.55 31.30 16.86
N LEU A 368 -6.55 30.97 15.59
CA LEU A 368 -6.99 31.87 14.51
C LEU A 368 -8.52 31.95 14.41
N ASN A 369 -9.25 31.05 15.08
CA ASN A 369 -10.71 30.98 15.12
C ASN A 369 -11.39 31.26 13.75
N PRO A 370 -11.08 30.48 12.70
CA PRO A 370 -11.66 30.70 11.39
C PRO A 370 -13.17 30.49 11.44
N PRO A 371 -13.96 31.28 10.73
CA PRO A 371 -15.42 31.20 10.81
C PRO A 371 -16.02 29.89 10.29
N LEU A 372 -15.20 29.04 9.65
CA LEU A 372 -15.59 27.73 9.10
C LEU A 372 -15.03 26.54 9.93
N ALA A 373 -14.46 26.80 11.09
CA ALA A 373 -13.91 25.81 11.98
C ALA A 373 -14.96 24.76 12.41
N GLY A 374 -14.59 23.49 12.41
CA GLY A 374 -15.46 22.37 12.79
C GLY A 374 -16.67 22.12 11.90
N GLU A 375 -16.78 22.83 10.75
CA GLU A 375 -17.82 22.58 9.76
C GLU A 375 -17.39 21.48 8.78
N PRO A 376 -18.25 20.49 8.49
CA PRO A 376 -17.95 19.48 7.49
C PRO A 376 -18.13 20.03 6.07
N PHE A 377 -17.13 19.84 5.23
CA PHE A 377 -17.14 20.20 3.82
C PHE A 377 -17.02 18.97 2.92
N ARG A 378 -17.84 18.93 1.90
CA ARG A 378 -17.71 17.94 0.84
C ARG A 378 -16.66 18.41 -0.16
N VAL A 379 -15.68 17.53 -0.37
CA VAL A 379 -14.61 17.72 -1.37
C VAL A 379 -14.61 16.52 -2.31
N SER A 380 -14.51 16.80 -3.61
CA SER A 380 -14.23 15.78 -4.62
C SER A 380 -12.89 16.09 -5.27
N LYS A 381 -12.03 15.06 -5.41
CA LYS A 381 -10.75 15.13 -6.13
C LYS A 381 -10.82 14.22 -7.36
N PHE A 382 -10.40 14.73 -8.50
CA PHE A 382 -10.28 14.00 -9.75
C PHE A 382 -8.82 14.01 -10.17
N THR A 383 -8.19 12.86 -10.23
CA THR A 383 -6.81 12.68 -10.66
C THR A 383 -6.77 11.89 -11.96
N ALA A 384 -5.93 12.31 -12.89
CA ALA A 384 -5.59 11.56 -14.09
C ALA A 384 -4.10 11.62 -14.33
N GLY A 385 -3.51 10.50 -14.73
CA GLY A 385 -2.07 10.40 -14.91
C GLY A 385 -1.64 9.38 -15.95
N TYR A 386 -0.35 9.41 -16.23
CA TYR A 386 0.31 8.52 -17.18
C TYR A 386 1.66 8.08 -16.62
N ALA A 387 2.02 6.84 -16.90
CA ALA A 387 3.31 6.26 -16.55
C ALA A 387 3.93 5.51 -17.74
N TYR A 388 5.24 5.69 -17.91
CA TYR A 388 6.06 4.95 -18.85
C TYR A 388 7.08 4.10 -18.10
N THR A 389 7.01 2.78 -18.23
CA THR A 389 7.86 1.83 -17.50
C THR A 389 9.01 1.35 -18.38
N LEU A 390 10.22 1.49 -17.87
CA LEU A 390 11.47 1.01 -18.43
C LEU A 390 11.97 -0.19 -17.60
N PRO A 391 12.02 -1.41 -18.14
CA PRO A 391 12.62 -2.54 -17.43
C PRO A 391 14.13 -2.33 -17.29
N LEU A 392 14.66 -2.59 -16.10
CA LEU A 392 16.09 -2.59 -15.77
C LEU A 392 16.52 -4.00 -15.38
N GLY A 393 16.78 -4.84 -16.40
CA GLY A 393 17.10 -6.25 -16.19
C GLY A 393 15.87 -7.09 -15.86
N LYS A 394 16.05 -8.17 -15.05
CA LYS A 394 14.99 -9.16 -14.77
C LYS A 394 14.12 -8.81 -13.56
N SER A 395 14.64 -8.02 -12.62
CA SER A 395 14.00 -7.80 -11.32
C SER A 395 13.62 -6.35 -11.04
N PHE A 396 14.16 -5.38 -11.79
CA PHE A 396 13.91 -3.96 -11.57
C PHE A 396 13.23 -3.28 -12.75
N ALA A 397 12.46 -2.25 -12.46
CA ALA A 397 11.93 -1.31 -13.44
C ALA A 397 11.94 0.11 -12.91
N VAL A 398 12.02 1.09 -13.80
CA VAL A 398 11.76 2.49 -13.51
C VAL A 398 10.52 2.94 -14.26
N ALA A 399 9.55 3.50 -13.55
CA ALA A 399 8.42 4.20 -14.16
C ALA A 399 8.65 5.70 -14.06
N LEU A 400 8.52 6.39 -15.17
CA LEU A 400 8.52 7.84 -15.28
C LEU A 400 7.11 8.29 -15.61
N GLY A 401 6.59 9.28 -14.90
CA GLY A 401 5.21 9.68 -15.12
C GLY A 401 4.83 10.99 -14.47
N GLY A 402 3.54 11.25 -14.51
CA GLY A 402 2.94 12.39 -13.85
C GLY A 402 1.44 12.27 -13.75
N ALA A 403 0.86 13.04 -12.85
CA ALA A 403 -0.56 13.14 -12.59
C ALA A 403 -0.97 14.60 -12.44
N ALA A 404 -2.18 14.92 -12.87
CA ALA A 404 -2.82 16.20 -12.62
C ALA A 404 -4.14 15.96 -11.89
N SER A 405 -4.44 16.83 -10.93
CA SER A 405 -5.70 16.76 -10.19
C SER A 405 -6.44 18.08 -10.25
N THR A 406 -7.78 17.98 -10.17
CA THR A 406 -8.68 19.10 -9.98
C THR A 406 -9.69 18.77 -8.88
N TYR A 407 -10.27 19.81 -8.29
CA TYR A 407 -11.10 19.65 -7.11
C TYR A 407 -12.44 20.37 -7.28
N ALA A 408 -13.51 19.70 -6.85
CA ALA A 408 -14.81 20.32 -6.66
C ALA A 408 -15.11 20.46 -5.15
N LYS A 409 -15.45 21.66 -4.72
CA LYS A 409 -15.67 22.03 -3.33
C LYS A 409 -16.75 23.11 -3.21
N SER A 410 -17.18 23.42 -1.99
CA SER A 410 -18.06 24.56 -1.72
C SER A 410 -17.37 25.89 -2.04
N ASP A 411 -18.11 26.83 -2.62
CA ASP A 411 -17.67 28.22 -2.87
C ASP A 411 -17.25 28.93 -1.56
N ARG A 412 -17.77 28.49 -0.40
CA ARG A 412 -17.36 29.01 0.93
C ARG A 412 -15.87 28.80 1.22
N LEU A 413 -15.24 27.85 0.53
CA LEU A 413 -13.80 27.56 0.63
C LEU A 413 -12.95 28.37 -0.37
N ASP A 414 -13.55 29.25 -1.20
CA ASP A 414 -12.81 29.99 -2.23
C ASP A 414 -11.73 30.90 -1.68
N ALA A 415 -11.97 31.54 -0.55
CA ALA A 415 -10.99 32.38 0.11
C ALA A 415 -9.76 31.61 0.59
N THR A 416 -9.98 30.36 1.00
CA THR A 416 -8.93 29.48 1.61
C THR A 416 -8.17 28.69 0.55
N TYR A 417 -8.85 28.16 -0.46
CA TYR A 417 -8.28 27.23 -1.44
C TYR A 417 -8.20 27.77 -2.87
N GLY A 418 -8.77 28.97 -3.12
CA GLY A 418 -8.99 29.48 -4.46
C GLY A 418 -10.26 28.86 -5.11
N ARG A 419 -10.71 29.46 -6.21
CA ARG A 419 -11.93 29.01 -6.91
C ARG A 419 -11.73 27.64 -7.57
N HIS A 420 -10.57 27.43 -8.17
CA HIS A 420 -10.24 26.25 -8.97
C HIS A 420 -8.88 25.67 -8.56
N PRO A 421 -8.79 25.10 -7.34
CA PRO A 421 -7.54 24.46 -6.93
C PRO A 421 -7.22 23.29 -7.88
N HIS A 422 -5.94 23.11 -8.15
CA HIS A 422 -5.42 22.05 -9.01
C HIS A 422 -4.05 21.62 -8.51
N SER A 423 -3.61 20.43 -8.89
CA SER A 423 -2.27 19.97 -8.61
C SER A 423 -1.63 19.29 -9.82
N LEU A 424 -0.31 19.31 -9.84
CA LEU A 424 0.52 18.59 -10.80
C LEU A 424 1.63 17.88 -10.04
N THR A 425 1.78 16.57 -10.26
CA THR A 425 2.86 15.79 -9.68
C THR A 425 3.61 15.04 -10.77
N LEU A 426 4.93 15.20 -10.81
CA LEU A 426 5.84 14.45 -11.68
C LEU A 426 6.62 13.45 -10.85
N PHE A 427 6.91 12.28 -11.42
CA PHE A 427 7.58 11.24 -10.65
C PHE A 427 8.53 10.35 -11.43
N ALA A 428 9.46 9.76 -10.68
CA ALA A 428 10.27 8.62 -11.07
C ALA A 428 10.18 7.54 -9.99
N LYS A 429 9.66 6.36 -10.32
CA LYS A 429 9.46 5.23 -9.40
C LYS A 429 10.39 4.08 -9.79
N LEU A 430 11.41 3.80 -8.99
CA LEU A 430 12.18 2.56 -9.08
C LEU A 430 11.42 1.45 -8.34
N MET A 431 11.19 0.33 -9.00
CA MET A 431 10.43 -0.81 -8.46
C MET A 431 11.26 -2.07 -8.49
N LEU A 432 11.20 -2.87 -7.43
CA LEU A 432 11.68 -4.25 -7.37
C LEU A 432 10.50 -5.20 -7.59
N GLY A 433 10.68 -6.16 -8.48
CA GLY A 433 9.62 -7.06 -8.94
C GLY A 433 8.86 -6.48 -10.14
N GLN A 434 8.69 -7.27 -11.20
CA GLN A 434 7.99 -6.87 -12.44
C GLN A 434 6.92 -7.89 -12.82
#